data_bb0eebac33dc174c2037097679486233
#
_entry.id   bb0eebac33dc174c2037097679486233
#
_cell.length_a   1.000
_cell.length_b   1.000
_cell.length_c   1.000
_cell.angle_alpha   90.00
_cell.angle_beta   90.00
_cell.angle_gamma   90.00
#
_symmetry.space_group_name_H-M   'P 1'
#
loop_
_entity.id
_entity.type
_entity.pdbx_description
1 polymer ?
#
loop_
_entity_poly.entity_id
_entity_poly.type
_entity_poly.pdbx_seq_one_letter_code
_entity_poly.pdbx_strand_id
1 'polypeptide(L)'
;ASGDTPNVVGLNESVINGTAPSLSYPGALLVDLGVSGAAGGFALGFTSEDLFLTAELSALEAAGEGEVVSQPKVITGDKQQATIKSGTEVPYQEGSLSGQNTTSFKEAVLELDVTPNITPDDRIILDLTVTQDSVGDLVPSGQGGFIPSIDTTELTTQVLVGNGETVVLGGVFRTEDIKSVTKVPFFGDIPYVGALFKNNSTSKTKTETLIFITPRILADTLLD
;
A
#
# COMPACT_ATOMS: atom_id res chain seq x y z
N ALA A 1 14.84 10.59 -57.57
CA ALA A 1 14.22 9.83 -56.49
C ALA A 1 15.27 9.72 -55.40
N SER A 2 15.16 10.57 -54.40
CA SER A 2 16.02 10.55 -53.20
C SER A 2 15.38 9.54 -52.23
N GLY A 3 16.02 8.38 -52.07
CA GLY A 3 15.63 7.42 -51.06
C GLY A 3 16.04 7.94 -49.67
N ASP A 4 15.05 8.26 -48.86
CA ASP A 4 15.24 8.62 -47.46
C ASP A 4 15.53 7.33 -46.68
N THR A 5 16.82 7.09 -46.41
CA THR A 5 17.22 6.01 -45.50
C THR A 5 16.87 6.41 -44.07
N PRO A 6 16.08 5.64 -43.31
CA PRO A 6 15.75 5.97 -41.95
C PRO A 6 17.04 6.06 -41.13
N ASN A 7 17.16 7.15 -40.38
CA ASN A 7 18.35 7.49 -39.62
C ASN A 7 18.50 6.54 -38.44
N VAL A 8 19.36 5.54 -38.54
CA VAL A 8 19.65 4.51 -37.54
C VAL A 8 20.15 5.13 -36.23
N VAL A 9 20.68 6.35 -36.27
CA VAL A 9 21.18 7.08 -35.07
C VAL A 9 20.05 7.47 -34.13
N GLY A 10 18.86 7.79 -34.64
CA GLY A 10 17.69 8.12 -33.79
C GLY A 10 17.14 6.94 -32.96
N LEU A 11 17.34 5.70 -33.44
CA LEU A 11 16.91 4.51 -32.74
C LEU A 11 17.80 4.19 -31.50
N ASN A 12 19.10 4.50 -31.61
CA ASN A 12 20.03 4.27 -30.50
C ASN A 12 19.84 5.26 -29.34
N GLU A 13 19.49 6.51 -29.64
CA GLU A 13 19.23 7.52 -28.60
C GLU A 13 17.93 7.27 -27.84
N SER A 14 16.89 6.75 -28.51
CA SER A 14 15.62 6.45 -27.86
C SER A 14 15.73 5.24 -26.91
N VAL A 15 16.55 4.24 -27.23
CA VAL A 15 16.82 3.09 -26.37
C VAL A 15 17.62 3.49 -25.13
N ILE A 16 18.56 4.43 -25.24
CA ILE A 16 19.37 4.93 -24.12
C ILE A 16 18.53 5.76 -23.14
N ASN A 17 17.53 6.50 -23.63
CA ASN A 17 16.66 7.35 -22.81
C ASN A 17 15.38 6.68 -22.30
N GLY A 18 15.21 5.37 -22.52
CA GLY A 18 14.03 4.62 -22.05
C GLY A 18 12.70 5.03 -22.70
N THR A 19 12.76 5.77 -23.80
CA THR A 19 11.57 6.15 -24.57
C THR A 19 11.41 5.19 -25.73
N ALA A 20 10.35 4.40 -25.73
CA ALA A 20 10.05 3.48 -26.84
C ALA A 20 9.93 4.27 -28.16
N PRO A 21 10.63 3.88 -29.24
CA PRO A 21 10.50 4.56 -30.52
C PRO A 21 9.08 4.38 -31.07
N SER A 22 8.33 5.47 -31.19
CA SER A 22 7.02 5.45 -31.83
C SER A 22 7.21 5.40 -33.35
N LEU A 23 7.32 4.21 -33.90
CA LEU A 23 7.31 4.00 -35.34
C LEU A 23 5.87 3.91 -35.83
N SER A 24 5.34 4.99 -36.35
CA SER A 24 4.04 5.05 -37.00
C SER A 24 4.15 4.69 -38.46
N TYR A 25 3.88 3.41 -38.79
CA TYR A 25 3.67 2.98 -40.17
C TYR A 25 2.18 2.70 -40.40
N PRO A 26 1.56 3.20 -41.47
CA PRO A 26 0.20 2.87 -41.84
C PRO A 26 0.14 1.40 -42.22
N GLY A 27 -0.53 0.57 -41.40
CA GLY A 27 -0.74 -0.87 -41.64
C GLY A 27 0.12 -1.81 -40.81
N ALA A 28 0.97 -1.33 -39.91
CA ALA A 28 1.73 -2.19 -39.02
C ALA A 28 0.86 -2.66 -37.83
N LEU A 29 0.84 -3.97 -37.58
CA LEU A 29 0.26 -4.55 -36.37
C LEU A 29 1.27 -4.34 -35.23
N LEU A 30 1.12 -3.24 -34.48
CA LEU A 30 1.93 -2.94 -33.31
C LEU A 30 1.24 -3.54 -32.08
N VAL A 31 1.89 -4.50 -31.43
CA VAL A 31 1.50 -5.00 -30.12
C VAL A 31 2.57 -4.54 -29.13
N ASP A 32 2.24 -3.52 -28.35
CA ASP A 32 3.08 -3.04 -27.25
C ASP A 32 2.60 -3.71 -25.94
N LEU A 33 3.40 -4.59 -25.40
CA LEU A 33 3.21 -5.25 -24.11
C LEU A 33 4.32 -4.86 -23.11
N GLY A 34 5.02 -3.75 -23.37
CA GLY A 34 6.09 -3.25 -22.52
C GLY A 34 5.65 -2.94 -21.10
N VAL A 35 6.57 -3.05 -20.15
CA VAL A 35 6.35 -2.71 -18.74
C VAL A 35 6.64 -1.23 -18.53
N SER A 36 5.66 -0.46 -18.05
CA SER A 36 5.85 0.95 -17.68
C SER A 36 6.93 1.07 -16.61
N GLY A 37 7.97 1.90 -16.87
CA GLY A 37 9.06 2.11 -15.92
C GLY A 37 10.04 0.95 -15.81
N ALA A 38 10.20 0.15 -16.86
CA ALA A 38 11.13 -0.99 -16.88
C ALA A 38 12.52 -0.61 -16.36
N ALA A 39 13.06 -1.42 -15.42
CA ALA A 39 14.42 -1.27 -14.92
C ALA A 39 15.48 -1.77 -15.91
N GLY A 40 15.07 -2.57 -16.90
CA GLY A 40 15.88 -3.05 -18.01
C GLY A 40 15.00 -3.46 -19.19
N GLY A 41 15.46 -3.21 -20.38
CA GLY A 41 14.80 -3.60 -21.62
C GLY A 41 15.81 -4.06 -22.65
N PHE A 42 15.40 -5.00 -23.49
CA PHE A 42 16.17 -5.48 -24.64
C PHE A 42 15.26 -5.47 -25.86
N ALA A 43 15.65 -4.74 -26.88
CA ALA A 43 14.90 -4.66 -28.12
C ALA A 43 15.70 -5.28 -29.27
N LEU A 44 15.06 -6.13 -30.07
CA LEU A 44 15.59 -6.72 -31.27
C LEU A 44 14.75 -6.25 -32.47
N GLY A 45 15.39 -5.64 -33.45
CA GLY A 45 14.76 -5.26 -34.71
C GLY A 45 15.32 -6.08 -35.86
N PHE A 46 14.45 -6.65 -36.69
CA PHE A 46 14.80 -7.29 -37.95
C PHE A 46 14.06 -6.57 -39.08
N THR A 47 14.80 -6.12 -40.07
CA THR A 47 14.23 -5.47 -41.24
C THR A 47 14.63 -6.20 -42.53
N SER A 48 13.65 -6.46 -43.37
CA SER A 48 13.80 -6.96 -44.73
C SER A 48 12.99 -6.07 -45.67
N GLU A 49 13.15 -6.18 -46.98
CA GLU A 49 12.51 -5.29 -47.97
C GLU A 49 10.97 -5.18 -47.81
N ASP A 50 10.32 -6.27 -47.33
CA ASP A 50 8.86 -6.35 -47.12
C ASP A 50 8.44 -6.69 -45.71
N LEU A 51 9.38 -6.87 -44.75
CA LEU A 51 9.07 -7.29 -43.39
C LEU A 51 9.84 -6.47 -42.37
N PHE A 52 9.13 -5.82 -41.48
CA PHE A 52 9.67 -5.15 -40.31
C PHE A 52 9.21 -5.88 -39.04
N LEU A 53 10.12 -6.47 -38.28
CA LEU A 53 9.83 -7.17 -37.05
C LEU A 53 10.64 -6.56 -35.91
N THR A 54 9.95 -6.08 -34.90
CA THR A 54 10.56 -5.57 -33.65
C THR A 54 10.06 -6.42 -32.49
N ALA A 55 10.98 -6.92 -31.68
CA ALA A 55 10.66 -7.61 -30.44
C ALA A 55 11.31 -6.86 -29.27
N GLU A 56 10.53 -6.53 -28.27
CA GLU A 56 10.97 -5.90 -27.03
C GLU A 56 10.75 -6.84 -25.85
N LEU A 57 11.78 -6.95 -25.01
CA LEU A 57 11.72 -7.63 -23.73
C LEU A 57 12.01 -6.62 -22.65
N SER A 58 11.06 -6.40 -21.76
CA SER A 58 11.21 -5.48 -20.62
C SER A 58 10.90 -6.19 -19.31
N ALA A 59 11.64 -5.84 -18.26
CA ALA A 59 11.44 -6.37 -16.92
C ALA A 59 11.56 -5.27 -15.87
N LEU A 60 10.67 -5.32 -14.88
CA LEU A 60 10.70 -4.46 -13.71
C LEU A 60 10.52 -5.32 -12.47
N GLU A 61 11.43 -5.15 -11.51
CA GLU A 61 11.26 -5.66 -10.14
C GLU A 61 11.45 -4.49 -9.18
N ALA A 62 10.47 -4.29 -8.29
CA ALA A 62 10.53 -3.30 -7.24
C ALA A 62 10.15 -3.95 -5.90
N ALA A 63 11.00 -3.81 -4.91
CA ALA A 63 10.77 -4.28 -3.55
C ALA A 63 10.90 -3.11 -2.58
N GLY A 64 9.98 -3.03 -1.62
CA GLY A 64 10.00 -2.03 -0.57
C GLY A 64 9.61 -2.67 0.76
N GLU A 65 10.30 -2.28 1.83
CA GLU A 65 9.99 -2.68 3.19
C GLU A 65 9.91 -1.42 4.05
N GLY A 66 8.89 -1.36 4.93
CA GLY A 66 8.69 -0.24 5.84
C GLY A 66 8.19 -0.75 7.17
N GLU A 67 8.65 -0.14 8.25
CA GLU A 67 8.20 -0.40 9.61
C GLU A 67 7.69 0.88 10.24
N VAL A 68 6.53 0.81 10.90
CA VAL A 68 5.96 1.92 11.67
C VAL A 68 5.70 1.44 13.09
N VAL A 69 6.31 2.10 14.07
CA VAL A 69 6.13 1.79 15.48
C VAL A 69 5.42 2.95 16.18
N SER A 70 4.29 2.65 16.83
CA SER A 70 3.51 3.61 17.62
C SER A 70 3.44 3.17 19.07
N GLN A 71 3.73 4.07 20.02
CA GLN A 71 3.80 3.75 21.44
C GLN A 71 3.02 4.76 22.27
N PRO A 72 1.68 4.60 22.42
CA PRO A 72 0.92 5.44 23.33
C PRO A 72 1.28 5.08 24.79
N LYS A 73 1.37 6.09 25.66
CA LYS A 73 1.68 5.90 27.10
C LYS A 73 0.71 6.73 27.90
N VAL A 74 0.12 6.13 28.94
CA VAL A 74 -0.79 6.79 29.85
C VAL A 74 -0.53 6.29 31.27
N ILE A 75 -0.69 7.18 32.23
CA ILE A 75 -0.61 6.87 33.67
C ILE A 75 -1.98 7.06 34.27
N THR A 76 -2.44 6.09 35.03
CA THR A 76 -3.74 6.15 35.69
C THR A 76 -3.69 5.43 37.06
N GLY A 77 -4.67 5.70 37.92
CA GLY A 77 -4.85 5.00 39.19
C GLY A 77 -5.53 3.64 39.05
N ASP A 78 -5.47 2.82 40.10
CA ASP A 78 -6.19 1.55 40.14
C ASP A 78 -7.71 1.76 39.94
N LYS A 79 -8.31 0.96 39.05
CA LYS A 79 -9.72 1.02 38.64
C LYS A 79 -10.18 2.37 38.05
N GLN A 80 -9.24 3.17 37.57
CA GLN A 80 -9.54 4.43 36.90
C GLN A 80 -9.30 4.29 35.41
N GLN A 81 -10.34 4.59 34.62
CA GLN A 81 -10.21 4.63 33.16
C GLN A 81 -9.35 5.82 32.74
N ALA A 82 -8.49 5.58 31.78
CA ALA A 82 -7.69 6.61 31.12
C ALA A 82 -7.68 6.41 29.62
N THR A 83 -7.79 7.51 28.91
CA THR A 83 -7.79 7.52 27.45
C THR A 83 -6.72 8.48 26.96
N ILE A 84 -5.94 8.04 26.00
CA ILE A 84 -5.01 8.90 25.24
C ILE A 84 -5.32 8.79 23.75
N LYS A 85 -5.42 9.93 23.07
CA LYS A 85 -5.65 10.05 21.63
C LYS A 85 -4.56 10.89 20.99
N SER A 86 -4.09 10.47 19.82
CA SER A 86 -3.13 11.24 19.02
C SER A 86 -3.37 10.96 17.54
N GLY A 87 -3.54 12.00 16.73
CA GLY A 87 -3.79 11.83 15.30
C GLY A 87 -4.18 13.12 14.61
N THR A 88 -4.91 12.99 13.52
CA THR A 88 -5.36 14.10 12.67
C THR A 88 -6.86 14.00 12.42
N GLU A 89 -7.49 15.15 12.22
CA GLU A 89 -8.86 15.23 11.75
C GLU A 89 -8.88 15.44 10.24
N VAL A 90 -9.66 14.65 9.55
CA VAL A 90 -9.81 14.69 8.10
C VAL A 90 -11.12 15.35 7.74
N PRO A 91 -11.10 16.52 7.05
CA PRO A 91 -12.33 17.17 6.62
C PRO A 91 -12.97 16.44 5.46
N TYR A 92 -14.29 16.28 5.49
CA TYR A 92 -15.07 15.79 4.36
C TYR A 92 -16.33 16.65 4.17
N GLN A 93 -16.85 16.69 2.96
CA GLN A 93 -18.03 17.46 2.65
C GLN A 93 -19.27 16.58 2.65
N GLU A 94 -20.25 16.96 3.46
CA GLU A 94 -21.59 16.39 3.44
C GLU A 94 -22.52 17.29 2.60
N GLY A 95 -23.09 16.69 1.54
CA GLY A 95 -24.09 17.37 0.73
C GLY A 95 -25.43 17.42 1.46
N SER A 96 -25.98 18.60 1.69
CA SER A 96 -27.34 18.77 2.19
C SER A 96 -28.34 18.82 1.06
N LEU A 97 -29.53 18.26 1.26
CA LEU A 97 -30.69 18.34 0.35
C LEU A 97 -31.10 19.80 0.02
N SER A 98 -30.61 20.78 0.77
CA SER A 98 -30.86 22.22 0.56
C SER A 98 -29.80 22.93 -0.29
N GLY A 99 -28.84 22.20 -0.86
CA GLY A 99 -27.80 22.77 -1.74
C GLY A 99 -26.64 23.47 -1.01
N GLN A 100 -26.57 23.39 0.32
CA GLN A 100 -25.43 23.89 1.10
C GLN A 100 -24.50 22.72 1.45
N ASN A 101 -23.23 22.85 1.10
CA ASN A 101 -22.20 21.90 1.52
C ASN A 101 -21.77 22.23 2.96
N THR A 102 -21.89 21.26 3.85
CA THR A 102 -21.35 21.34 5.21
C THR A 102 -20.04 20.57 5.29
N THR A 103 -19.01 21.17 5.87
CA THR A 103 -17.74 20.48 6.14
C THR A 103 -17.85 19.80 7.50
N SER A 104 -17.74 18.50 7.52
CA SER A 104 -17.63 17.67 8.72
C SER A 104 -16.21 17.13 8.84
N PHE A 105 -15.80 16.74 10.06
CA PHE A 105 -14.48 16.21 10.34
C PHE A 105 -14.60 14.77 10.84
N LYS A 106 -13.70 13.92 10.37
CA LYS A 106 -13.56 12.55 10.86
C LYS A 106 -12.18 12.39 11.45
N GLU A 107 -12.12 11.91 12.70
CA GLU A 107 -10.86 11.62 13.37
C GLU A 107 -10.17 10.40 12.75
N ALA A 108 -8.87 10.50 12.48
CA ALA A 108 -7.97 9.42 12.17
C ALA A 108 -6.87 9.41 13.23
N VAL A 109 -7.05 8.59 14.26
CA VAL A 109 -6.28 8.68 15.50
C VAL A 109 -5.77 7.31 15.96
N LEU A 110 -4.65 7.33 16.67
CA LEU A 110 -4.25 6.29 17.57
C LEU A 110 -4.89 6.58 18.93
N GLU A 111 -5.75 5.68 19.39
CA GLU A 111 -6.44 5.77 20.69
C GLU A 111 -6.11 4.56 21.54
N LEU A 112 -5.78 4.79 22.78
CA LEU A 112 -5.69 3.79 23.82
C LEU A 112 -6.64 4.17 24.96
N ASP A 113 -7.60 3.32 25.21
CA ASP A 113 -8.49 3.36 26.39
C ASP A 113 -8.16 2.18 27.29
N VAL A 114 -7.86 2.42 28.55
CA VAL A 114 -7.45 1.37 29.48
C VAL A 114 -8.00 1.60 30.86
N THR A 115 -8.48 0.50 31.49
CA THR A 115 -8.87 0.46 32.88
C THR A 115 -8.07 -0.64 33.58
N PRO A 116 -7.06 -0.31 34.40
CA PRO A 116 -6.30 -1.29 35.15
C PRO A 116 -7.02 -1.69 36.45
N ASN A 117 -6.82 -2.93 36.84
CA ASN A 117 -7.25 -3.45 38.14
C ASN A 117 -6.10 -4.27 38.74
N ILE A 118 -5.50 -3.76 39.81
CA ILE A 118 -4.35 -4.38 40.47
C ILE A 118 -4.84 -5.46 41.42
N THR A 119 -4.30 -6.66 41.25
CA THR A 119 -4.61 -7.83 42.10
C THR A 119 -3.67 -7.91 43.31
N PRO A 120 -4.03 -8.56 44.40
CA PRO A 120 -3.19 -8.68 45.62
C PRO A 120 -1.86 -9.41 45.42
N ASP A 121 -1.68 -10.11 44.31
CA ASP A 121 -0.48 -10.84 43.93
C ASP A 121 0.42 -10.05 42.94
N ASP A 122 0.32 -8.70 42.96
CA ASP A 122 1.09 -7.78 42.12
C ASP A 122 0.93 -8.00 40.61
N ARG A 123 -0.18 -8.57 40.18
CA ARG A 123 -0.56 -8.71 38.77
C ARG A 123 -1.59 -7.64 38.42
N ILE A 124 -1.70 -7.34 37.13
CA ILE A 124 -2.59 -6.29 36.66
C ILE A 124 -3.56 -6.88 35.65
N ILE A 125 -4.85 -6.78 35.96
CA ILE A 125 -5.91 -7.04 34.97
C ILE A 125 -6.13 -5.74 34.22
N LEU A 126 -6.01 -5.79 32.89
CA LEU A 126 -6.22 -4.64 32.01
C LEU A 126 -7.44 -4.91 31.15
N ASP A 127 -8.46 -4.07 31.32
CA ASP A 127 -9.52 -3.92 30.31
C ASP A 127 -9.08 -2.81 29.37
N LEU A 128 -8.89 -3.11 28.08
CA LEU A 128 -8.35 -2.15 27.15
C LEU A 128 -8.99 -2.23 25.78
N THR A 129 -9.05 -1.05 25.14
CA THR A 129 -9.36 -0.89 23.74
C THR A 129 -8.27 -0.07 23.09
N VAL A 130 -7.69 -0.61 22.02
CA VAL A 130 -6.70 0.07 21.18
C VAL A 130 -7.32 0.24 19.81
N THR A 131 -7.36 1.49 19.33
CA THR A 131 -7.80 1.82 17.98
C THR A 131 -6.69 2.54 17.26
N GLN A 132 -6.33 2.07 16.09
CA GLN A 132 -5.37 2.69 15.20
C GLN A 132 -6.04 2.98 13.88
N ASP A 133 -6.26 4.27 13.61
CA ASP A 133 -6.80 4.76 12.36
C ASP A 133 -5.70 5.38 11.51
N SER A 134 -5.76 5.16 10.22
CA SER A 134 -4.90 5.81 9.24
C SER A 134 -5.70 6.33 8.06
N VAL A 135 -5.23 7.42 7.45
CA VAL A 135 -5.85 7.96 6.25
C VAL A 135 -5.48 7.06 5.09
N GLY A 136 -6.48 6.43 4.50
CA GLY A 136 -6.33 5.54 3.34
C GLY A 136 -6.51 6.28 2.01
N ASP A 137 -6.82 5.53 0.96
CA ASP A 137 -6.96 6.03 -0.39
C ASP A 137 -8.15 6.98 -0.58
N LEU A 138 -8.02 7.88 -1.54
CA LEU A 138 -9.09 8.77 -1.96
C LEU A 138 -10.13 7.99 -2.78
N VAL A 139 -11.38 7.95 -2.28
CA VAL A 139 -12.51 7.34 -2.96
C VAL A 139 -13.41 8.40 -3.59
N PRO A 140 -13.96 8.17 -4.80
CA PRO A 140 -14.83 9.14 -5.44
C PRO A 140 -16.13 9.32 -4.64
N SER A 141 -16.47 10.57 -4.38
CA SER A 141 -17.77 10.96 -3.80
C SER A 141 -18.84 10.99 -4.88
N GLY A 142 -20.04 10.54 -4.58
CA GLY A 142 -21.18 10.58 -5.50
C GLY A 142 -21.61 11.98 -5.99
N GLN A 143 -20.97 13.04 -5.49
CA GLN A 143 -21.24 14.44 -5.84
C GLN A 143 -20.08 15.15 -6.56
N GLY A 144 -19.14 14.39 -7.13
CA GLY A 144 -18.07 14.93 -7.99
C GLY A 144 -16.82 15.39 -7.26
N GLY A 145 -16.49 14.80 -6.12
CA GLY A 145 -15.24 15.03 -5.38
C GLY A 145 -14.60 13.71 -4.97
N PHE A 146 -13.47 13.81 -4.26
CA PHE A 146 -12.81 12.67 -3.62
C PHE A 146 -12.87 12.82 -2.11
N ILE A 147 -13.12 11.73 -1.41
CA ILE A 147 -13.14 11.66 0.04
C ILE A 147 -12.08 10.65 0.48
N PRO A 148 -11.22 10.96 1.44
CA PRO A 148 -10.28 9.98 1.97
C PRO A 148 -11.03 8.87 2.72
N SER A 149 -10.63 7.61 2.49
CA SER A 149 -11.03 6.49 3.35
C SER A 149 -10.26 6.53 4.66
N ILE A 150 -10.77 5.86 5.68
CA ILE A 150 -10.05 5.64 6.93
C ILE A 150 -9.91 4.14 7.12
N ASP A 151 -8.68 3.69 7.22
CA ASP A 151 -8.35 2.32 7.54
C ASP A 151 -8.23 2.19 9.05
N THR A 152 -9.09 1.36 9.65
CA THR A 152 -9.20 1.19 11.09
C THR A 152 -8.74 -0.21 11.50
N THR A 153 -7.88 -0.27 12.51
CA THR A 153 -7.55 -1.48 13.24
C THR A 153 -7.94 -1.30 14.70
N GLU A 154 -8.84 -2.13 15.20
CA GLU A 154 -9.35 -2.07 16.58
C GLU A 154 -9.18 -3.40 17.28
N LEU A 155 -8.70 -3.36 18.52
CA LEU A 155 -8.61 -4.49 19.42
C LEU A 155 -9.23 -4.13 20.76
N THR A 156 -10.25 -4.89 21.19
CA THR A 156 -10.83 -4.81 22.53
C THR A 156 -10.61 -6.13 23.23
N THR A 157 -9.96 -6.12 24.39
CA THR A 157 -9.62 -7.32 25.13
C THR A 157 -9.43 -7.07 26.63
N GLN A 158 -9.51 -8.13 27.40
CA GLN A 158 -9.12 -8.17 28.81
C GLN A 158 -7.96 -9.14 28.99
N VAL A 159 -6.91 -8.72 29.68
CA VAL A 159 -5.71 -9.52 29.89
C VAL A 159 -5.16 -9.37 31.29
N LEU A 160 -4.62 -10.45 31.85
CA LEU A 160 -3.90 -10.45 33.11
C LEU A 160 -2.40 -10.52 32.85
N VAL A 161 -1.65 -9.51 33.30
CA VAL A 161 -0.22 -9.35 33.01
C VAL A 161 0.57 -9.12 34.31
N GLY A 162 1.78 -9.64 34.40
CA GLY A 162 2.71 -9.35 35.50
C GLY A 162 3.23 -7.91 35.45
N ASN A 163 3.61 -7.35 36.61
CA ASN A 163 4.18 -6.02 36.72
C ASN A 163 5.48 -5.91 35.91
N GLY A 164 5.52 -5.04 34.90
CA GLY A 164 6.66 -4.84 34.01
C GLY A 164 6.87 -5.90 32.94
N GLU A 165 5.95 -6.85 32.80
CA GLU A 165 5.98 -7.88 31.78
C GLU A 165 5.37 -7.36 30.46
N THR A 166 5.97 -7.72 29.32
CA THR A 166 5.44 -7.41 28.00
C THR A 166 4.70 -8.61 27.44
N VAL A 167 3.45 -8.42 27.05
CA VAL A 167 2.60 -9.45 26.47
C VAL A 167 2.11 -9.02 25.10
N VAL A 168 2.03 -9.97 24.16
CA VAL A 168 1.37 -9.78 22.88
C VAL A 168 -0.12 -9.93 23.08
N LEU A 169 -0.88 -8.89 22.82
CA LEU A 169 -2.35 -8.91 22.90
C LEU A 169 -2.99 -9.57 21.69
N GLY A 170 -2.38 -9.39 20.54
CA GLY A 170 -2.88 -9.93 19.29
C GLY A 170 -2.23 -9.24 18.10
N GLY A 171 -2.73 -9.55 16.91
CA GLY A 171 -2.27 -8.95 15.68
C GLY A 171 -3.06 -9.42 14.48
N VAL A 172 -2.83 -8.75 13.35
CA VAL A 172 -3.44 -9.07 12.06
C VAL A 172 -2.33 -9.28 11.05
N PHE A 173 -2.35 -10.42 10.39
CA PHE A 173 -1.48 -10.71 9.25
C PHE A 173 -2.31 -10.77 7.98
N ARG A 174 -1.98 -9.93 7.00
CA ARG A 174 -2.62 -9.87 5.69
C ARG A 174 -1.60 -10.14 4.60
N THR A 175 -1.93 -11.05 3.72
CA THR A 175 -1.17 -11.30 2.49
C THR A 175 -2.10 -11.15 1.30
N GLU A 176 -1.68 -10.35 0.35
CA GLU A 176 -2.38 -10.14 -0.91
C GLU A 176 -1.44 -10.51 -2.06
N ASP A 177 -1.85 -11.46 -2.90
CA ASP A 177 -1.09 -11.94 -4.06
C ASP A 177 -1.95 -11.76 -5.30
N ILE A 178 -1.65 -10.73 -6.09
CA ILE A 178 -2.36 -10.38 -7.32
C ILE A 178 -1.48 -10.79 -8.50
N LYS A 179 -2.00 -11.71 -9.32
CA LYS A 179 -1.38 -12.13 -10.57
C LYS A 179 -2.22 -11.66 -11.73
N SER A 180 -1.65 -10.82 -12.58
CA SER A 180 -2.26 -10.34 -13.80
C SER A 180 -1.49 -10.86 -15.01
N VAL A 181 -2.22 -11.42 -15.96
CA VAL A 181 -1.65 -11.92 -17.21
C VAL A 181 -2.34 -11.22 -18.37
N THR A 182 -1.60 -10.41 -19.08
CA THR A 182 -2.05 -9.79 -20.32
C THR A 182 -1.40 -10.51 -21.49
N LYS A 183 -2.21 -11.06 -22.39
CA LYS A 183 -1.71 -11.82 -23.55
C LYS A 183 -2.43 -11.45 -24.84
N VAL A 184 -1.74 -11.64 -25.96
CA VAL A 184 -2.35 -11.54 -27.28
C VAL A 184 -3.16 -12.82 -27.54
N PRO A 185 -4.47 -12.72 -27.86
CA PRO A 185 -5.28 -13.90 -28.18
C PRO A 185 -4.63 -14.73 -29.28
N PHE A 186 -4.73 -16.06 -29.19
CA PHE A 186 -4.13 -17.07 -30.07
C PHE A 186 -2.60 -17.18 -29.99
N PHE A 187 -1.85 -16.08 -30.06
CA PHE A 187 -0.38 -16.09 -30.07
C PHE A 187 0.21 -16.33 -28.68
N GLY A 188 -0.44 -15.82 -27.63
CA GLY A 188 0.00 -16.04 -26.24
C GLY A 188 -0.15 -17.47 -25.74
N ASP A 189 -0.90 -18.34 -26.43
CA ASP A 189 -1.15 -19.73 -26.05
C ASP A 189 -0.25 -20.74 -26.79
N ILE A 190 0.61 -20.29 -27.71
CA ILE A 190 1.52 -21.14 -28.46
C ILE A 190 2.64 -21.65 -27.52
N PRO A 191 2.89 -22.95 -27.45
CA PRO A 191 4.00 -23.50 -26.67
C PRO A 191 5.35 -22.95 -27.20
N TYR A 192 6.27 -22.64 -26.30
CA TYR A 192 7.61 -22.06 -26.52
C TYR A 192 7.63 -20.60 -26.97
N VAL A 193 6.77 -20.18 -27.88
CA VAL A 193 6.74 -18.81 -28.47
C VAL A 193 5.78 -17.90 -27.73
N GLY A 194 4.75 -18.43 -27.10
CA GLY A 194 3.71 -17.66 -26.39
C GLY A 194 4.23 -16.79 -25.24
N ALA A 195 5.43 -17.10 -24.72
CA ALA A 195 6.06 -16.26 -23.72
C ALA A 195 6.40 -14.83 -24.22
N LEU A 196 6.64 -14.66 -25.53
CA LEU A 196 6.91 -13.37 -26.18
C LEU A 196 5.64 -12.53 -26.40
N PHE A 197 4.46 -13.16 -26.30
CA PHE A 197 3.15 -12.53 -26.55
C PHE A 197 2.29 -12.43 -25.29
N LYS A 198 2.92 -12.53 -24.11
CA LYS A 198 2.24 -12.35 -22.81
C LYS A 198 3.09 -11.52 -21.86
N ASN A 199 2.41 -10.67 -21.12
CA ASN A 199 2.99 -9.94 -19.99
C ASN A 199 2.39 -10.49 -18.69
N ASN A 200 3.27 -10.90 -17.76
CA ASN A 200 2.89 -11.37 -16.44
C ASN A 200 3.27 -10.31 -15.41
N SER A 201 2.30 -9.82 -14.66
CA SER A 201 2.51 -8.93 -13.53
C SER A 201 2.13 -9.66 -12.25
N THR A 202 3.02 -9.67 -11.27
CA THR A 202 2.78 -10.25 -9.95
C THR A 202 3.03 -9.18 -8.91
N SER A 203 2.00 -8.85 -8.13
CA SER A 203 2.09 -7.95 -6.98
C SER A 203 1.83 -8.74 -5.71
N LYS A 204 2.76 -8.65 -4.74
CA LYS A 204 2.62 -9.27 -3.43
C LYS A 204 2.75 -8.21 -2.36
N THR A 205 1.68 -8.03 -1.59
CA THR A 205 1.65 -7.13 -0.44
C THR A 205 1.46 -7.95 0.82
N LYS A 206 2.35 -7.75 1.79
CA LYS A 206 2.26 -8.37 3.11
C LYS A 206 2.20 -7.25 4.14
N THR A 207 1.20 -7.31 4.99
CA THR A 207 1.02 -6.36 6.10
C THR A 207 0.87 -7.17 7.38
N GLU A 208 1.66 -6.83 8.38
CA GLU A 208 1.61 -7.43 9.70
C GLU A 208 1.49 -6.33 10.74
N THR A 209 0.46 -6.42 11.58
CA THR A 209 0.24 -5.54 12.72
C THR A 209 0.29 -6.37 13.98
N LEU A 210 1.15 -6.01 14.93
CA LEU A 210 1.26 -6.65 16.24
C LEU A 210 1.05 -5.61 17.33
N ILE A 211 0.28 -5.98 18.36
CA ILE A 211 -0.05 -5.12 19.50
C ILE A 211 0.51 -5.73 20.77
N PHE A 212 1.39 -4.96 21.42
CA PHE A 212 2.04 -5.33 22.67
C PHE A 212 1.59 -4.39 23.78
N ILE A 213 1.54 -4.90 25.01
CA ILE A 213 1.34 -4.07 26.20
C ILE A 213 2.36 -4.41 27.28
N THR A 214 2.79 -3.37 28.00
CA THR A 214 3.72 -3.48 29.14
C THR A 214 3.20 -2.61 30.28
N PRO A 215 2.37 -3.12 31.19
CA PRO A 215 1.93 -2.37 32.35
C PRO A 215 3.03 -2.32 33.41
N ARG A 216 3.09 -1.21 34.16
CA ARG A 216 4.02 -1.07 35.26
C ARG A 216 3.37 -0.35 36.43
N ILE A 217 3.48 -0.93 37.62
CA ILE A 217 3.07 -0.28 38.85
C ILE A 217 4.17 0.69 39.27
N LEU A 218 3.82 1.96 39.47
CA LEU A 218 4.71 2.97 39.99
C LEU A 218 4.66 2.92 41.52
N ALA A 219 5.83 2.74 42.17
CA ALA A 219 5.93 2.79 43.61
C ALA A 219 5.87 4.26 44.07
N ASP A 220 5.25 4.52 45.20
CA ASP A 220 5.01 5.84 45.80
C ASP A 220 6.31 6.65 46.10
N THR A 221 7.47 5.99 45.98
CA THR A 221 8.80 6.57 46.28
C THR A 221 9.28 7.64 45.29
N LEU A 222 8.55 7.90 44.21
CA LEU A 222 8.93 8.88 43.18
C LEU A 222 8.15 10.22 43.29
N LEU A 223 7.42 10.42 44.39
CA LEU A 223 6.63 11.65 44.64
C LEU A 223 7.27 12.59 45.70
N ASP A 224 8.52 12.34 46.12
CA ASP A 224 9.31 13.25 46.96
C ASP A 224 10.28 14.13 46.15
#